data_e6fbe70bef34970e5d9ee3413bf5f82a
#
_entry.id   e6fbe70bef34970e5d9ee3413bf5f82a
#
_cell.length_a   1.000
_cell.length_b   1.000
_cell.length_c   1.000
_cell.angle_alpha   90.00
_cell.angle_beta   90.00
_cell.angle_gamma   90.00
#
_symmetry.space_group_name_H-M   'P 1'
#
loop_
_entity.id
_entity.type
_entity.pdbx_description
1 polymer ?
#
loop_
_entity_poly.entity_id
_entity_poly.type
_entity_poly.pdbx_seq_one_letter_code
_entity_poly.pdbx_strand_id
1 'polypeptide(L)'
;MDLSDSGFISPAAFSAEWQDITLLQQRNHNCLYTASRYGKRYVLKGLSADCLSLTDLLLLQQKEFSLGITLSHPNIAETYSLEEVADCGRCIVMEYVDGITLAEWLATKPSHSARQRVMLQLLDALEYIHSLQLVHHDLKSSNILITRNGQNVKLIDFGLSELDTTNPQNDIQHDIQKFGQMLQLLFPSRYKRLRQQCQNGHFANMAAIRLSIEKRQRRQKYIPYIIAIIILIISALLSIHTYRLYQESEQMAQVVNEYVQKQQREQEMIEQIHRLVDLETEKLQYIADTCASYVAFCQQYQNFWEQHTQVCDSLANCYADDTDLKYRCVDIWTQEFGTCMLQIFEQVQQTKPLQ
;
A
#
# COMPACT_ATOMS: atom_id res chain seq x y z
N MET A 1 43.50 -43.68 -31.57
CA MET A 1 42.92 -42.71 -30.61
C MET A 1 43.80 -41.47 -30.66
N ASP A 2 43.36 -40.48 -31.41
CA ASP A 2 44.14 -39.29 -31.71
C ASP A 2 44.08 -38.37 -30.48
N LEU A 3 45.24 -38.09 -29.90
CA LEU A 3 45.40 -37.20 -28.74
C LEU A 3 45.49 -35.72 -29.12
N SER A 4 44.96 -35.34 -30.26
CA SER A 4 45.03 -33.99 -30.83
C SER A 4 44.00 -33.00 -30.27
N ASP A 5 43.11 -33.41 -29.35
CA ASP A 5 42.07 -32.54 -28.76
C ASP A 5 42.19 -32.36 -27.25
N SER A 6 43.40 -32.48 -26.73
CA SER A 6 43.73 -32.00 -25.39
C SER A 6 43.90 -30.50 -25.51
N GLY A 7 43.02 -29.68 -24.82
CA GLY A 7 43.06 -28.22 -24.78
C GLY A 7 44.34 -27.66 -24.15
N PHE A 8 45.50 -28.06 -24.65
CA PHE A 8 46.77 -27.46 -24.34
C PHE A 8 46.86 -26.08 -24.99
N ILE A 9 46.83 -25.06 -24.20
CA ILE A 9 47.11 -23.69 -24.64
C ILE A 9 48.48 -23.70 -25.31
N SER A 10 48.53 -23.15 -26.55
CA SER A 10 49.77 -23.02 -27.31
C SER A 10 50.89 -22.37 -26.46
N PRO A 11 52.16 -22.83 -26.54
CA PRO A 11 53.28 -22.18 -25.86
C PRO A 11 53.41 -20.69 -26.13
N ALA A 12 53.00 -20.22 -27.28
CA ALA A 12 52.90 -18.79 -27.65
C ALA A 12 51.94 -18.00 -26.74
N ALA A 13 50.94 -18.62 -26.13
CA ALA A 13 50.01 -17.97 -25.19
C ALA A 13 50.67 -17.59 -23.87
N PHE A 14 51.84 -18.12 -23.57
CA PHE A 14 52.62 -17.80 -22.33
C PHE A 14 53.81 -16.88 -22.59
N SER A 15 53.88 -16.23 -23.77
CA SER A 15 54.91 -15.25 -24.05
C SER A 15 54.90 -14.09 -23.05
N ALA A 16 56.09 -13.75 -22.53
CA ALA A 16 56.28 -12.55 -21.70
C ALA A 16 56.19 -11.23 -22.52
N GLU A 17 56.29 -11.33 -23.83
CA GLU A 17 56.17 -10.22 -24.75
C GLU A 17 54.68 -9.88 -25.02
N TRP A 18 54.45 -8.61 -25.32
CA TRP A 18 53.14 -8.15 -25.75
C TRP A 18 52.80 -8.66 -27.15
N GLN A 19 51.61 -9.26 -27.29
CA GLN A 19 51.11 -9.85 -28.52
C GLN A 19 49.77 -9.24 -28.89
N ASP A 20 49.33 -9.37 -30.13
CA ASP A 20 48.02 -8.95 -30.63
C ASP A 20 47.67 -7.48 -30.38
N ILE A 21 48.68 -6.65 -30.41
CA ILE A 21 48.49 -5.20 -30.16
C ILE A 21 47.57 -4.61 -31.23
N THR A 22 46.41 -4.13 -30.82
CA THR A 22 45.40 -3.57 -31.73
C THR A 22 44.90 -2.22 -31.20
N LEU A 23 44.92 -1.19 -32.01
CA LEU A 23 44.39 0.13 -31.65
C LEU A 23 42.88 0.05 -31.50
N LEU A 24 42.39 0.38 -30.30
CA LEU A 24 40.95 0.49 -30.01
C LEU A 24 40.42 1.89 -30.32
N GLN A 25 41.17 2.90 -29.90
CA GLN A 25 40.71 4.26 -29.96
C GLN A 25 41.90 5.26 -29.90
N GLN A 26 41.83 6.30 -30.67
CA GLN A 26 42.71 7.47 -30.55
C GLN A 26 41.85 8.70 -30.32
N ARG A 27 42.13 9.45 -29.26
CA ARG A 27 41.47 10.72 -28.94
C ARG A 27 42.49 11.72 -28.41
N ASN A 28 42.47 12.91 -28.98
CA ASN A 28 43.34 13.99 -28.54
C ASN A 28 44.80 13.52 -28.36
N HIS A 29 45.24 13.39 -27.12
CA HIS A 29 46.62 13.05 -26.75
C HIS A 29 46.77 11.60 -26.29
N ASN A 30 45.69 10.79 -26.26
CA ASN A 30 45.70 9.42 -25.77
C ASN A 30 45.40 8.41 -26.85
N CYS A 31 46.14 7.31 -26.86
CA CYS A 31 45.87 6.13 -27.67
C CYS A 31 45.56 4.96 -26.75
N LEU A 32 44.46 4.27 -27.00
CA LEU A 32 44.10 3.04 -26.30
C LEU A 32 44.31 1.86 -27.24
N TYR A 33 45.04 0.88 -26.76
CA TYR A 33 45.23 -0.39 -27.48
C TYR A 33 44.75 -1.57 -26.63
N THR A 34 44.33 -2.66 -27.27
CA THR A 34 44.27 -3.97 -26.62
C THR A 34 45.54 -4.75 -26.94
N ALA A 35 46.01 -5.52 -25.99
CA ALA A 35 47.13 -6.45 -26.18
C ALA A 35 46.95 -7.68 -25.32
N SER A 36 47.62 -8.75 -25.67
CA SER A 36 47.65 -9.97 -24.88
C SER A 36 49.07 -10.25 -24.32
N ARG A 37 49.12 -10.78 -23.10
CA ARG A 37 50.36 -11.28 -22.47
C ARG A 37 50.01 -12.42 -21.48
N TYR A 38 50.74 -13.51 -21.54
CA TYR A 38 50.45 -14.72 -20.77
C TYR A 38 49.02 -15.26 -20.97
N GLY A 39 48.46 -15.13 -22.17
CA GLY A 39 47.11 -15.56 -22.51
C GLY A 39 45.99 -14.70 -21.93
N LYS A 40 46.29 -13.58 -21.26
CA LYS A 40 45.32 -12.63 -20.71
C LYS A 40 45.36 -11.35 -21.53
N ARG A 41 44.19 -10.76 -21.78
CA ARG A 41 44.01 -9.47 -22.46
C ARG A 41 44.17 -8.29 -21.49
N TYR A 42 44.73 -7.20 -22.00
CA TYR A 42 44.96 -5.95 -21.29
C TYR A 42 44.57 -4.77 -22.16
N VAL A 43 44.37 -3.63 -21.53
CA VAL A 43 44.29 -2.32 -22.19
C VAL A 43 45.61 -1.58 -21.94
N LEU A 44 46.21 -1.10 -22.99
CA LEU A 44 47.39 -0.24 -22.93
C LEU A 44 46.97 1.20 -23.27
N LYS A 45 47.16 2.13 -22.32
CA LYS A 45 46.87 3.55 -22.49
C LYS A 45 48.17 4.31 -22.70
N GLY A 46 48.45 4.62 -23.93
CA GLY A 46 49.64 5.36 -24.38
C GLY A 46 49.33 6.82 -24.74
N LEU A 47 50.38 7.59 -25.01
CA LEU A 47 50.28 8.96 -25.50
C LEU A 47 50.38 8.94 -27.03
N SER A 48 49.63 9.86 -27.70
CA SER A 48 49.77 10.10 -29.14
C SER A 48 51.06 10.82 -29.47
N ALA A 49 51.74 10.40 -30.55
CA ALA A 49 52.99 10.96 -30.99
C ALA A 49 52.90 12.43 -31.43
N ASP A 50 51.72 12.97 -31.71
CA ASP A 50 51.49 14.29 -32.27
C ASP A 50 51.47 15.44 -31.23
N CYS A 51 51.99 15.22 -30.02
CA CYS A 51 51.82 16.14 -28.89
C CYS A 51 52.92 17.21 -28.81
N LEU A 52 52.52 18.48 -28.79
CA LEU A 52 53.38 19.66 -28.77
C LEU A 52 54.11 19.92 -27.43
N SER A 53 53.65 19.27 -26.31
CA SER A 53 54.30 19.37 -24.98
C SER A 53 54.42 18.01 -24.32
N LEU A 54 55.33 17.20 -24.80
CA LEU A 54 55.54 15.83 -24.34
C LEU A 54 55.78 15.74 -22.83
N THR A 55 56.50 16.70 -22.24
CA THR A 55 56.86 16.68 -20.81
C THR A 55 55.65 16.77 -19.89
N ASP A 56 54.68 17.66 -20.17
CA ASP A 56 53.49 17.84 -19.34
C ASP A 56 52.59 16.62 -19.41
N LEU A 57 52.45 16.03 -20.62
CA LEU A 57 51.67 14.83 -20.82
C LEU A 57 52.26 13.59 -20.13
N LEU A 58 53.60 13.48 -20.12
CA LEU A 58 54.30 12.42 -19.36
C LEU A 58 54.09 12.59 -17.87
N LEU A 59 54.06 13.82 -17.35
CA LEU A 59 53.77 14.06 -15.92
C LEU A 59 52.28 13.73 -15.61
N LEU A 60 51.36 14.09 -16.47
CA LEU A 60 49.94 13.71 -16.31
C LEU A 60 49.75 12.18 -16.32
N GLN A 61 50.40 11.47 -17.29
CA GLN A 61 50.38 10.01 -17.35
C GLN A 61 50.96 9.39 -16.08
N GLN A 62 52.09 9.96 -15.56
CA GLN A 62 52.67 9.50 -14.30
C GLN A 62 51.74 9.70 -13.11
N LYS A 63 51.07 10.84 -13.01
CA LYS A 63 50.04 11.09 -11.98
C LYS A 63 48.91 10.09 -12.09
N GLU A 64 48.38 9.88 -13.30
CA GLU A 64 47.32 8.92 -13.59
C GLU A 64 47.69 7.51 -13.12
N PHE A 65 48.87 7.04 -13.50
CA PHE A 65 49.41 5.75 -13.05
C PHE A 65 49.51 5.68 -11.54
N SER A 66 50.13 6.70 -10.90
CA SER A 66 50.33 6.71 -9.43
C SER A 66 49.03 6.65 -8.65
N LEU A 67 47.97 7.22 -9.15
CA LEU A 67 46.63 7.13 -8.55
C LEU A 67 45.97 5.80 -8.87
N GLY A 68 46.00 5.38 -10.13
CA GLY A 68 45.35 4.15 -10.58
C GLY A 68 45.87 2.90 -9.87
N ILE A 69 47.20 2.82 -9.65
CA ILE A 69 47.86 1.65 -9.00
C ILE A 69 47.46 1.51 -7.53
N THR A 70 47.01 2.56 -6.86
CA THR A 70 46.56 2.53 -5.46
C THR A 70 45.09 2.09 -5.32
N LEU A 71 44.33 2.06 -6.41
CA LEU A 71 42.93 1.71 -6.39
C LEU A 71 42.69 0.22 -6.55
N SER A 72 42.05 -0.41 -5.56
CA SER A 72 41.66 -1.81 -5.62
C SER A 72 40.19 -1.94 -5.18
N HIS A 73 39.29 -2.06 -6.14
CA HIS A 73 37.85 -2.17 -5.89
C HIS A 73 37.17 -2.98 -7.02
N PRO A 74 36.21 -3.87 -6.72
CA PRO A 74 35.58 -4.75 -7.72
C PRO A 74 34.88 -3.98 -8.85
N ASN A 75 34.42 -2.74 -8.59
CA ASN A 75 33.72 -1.90 -9.55
C ASN A 75 34.61 -0.79 -10.16
N ILE A 76 35.93 -0.92 -10.05
CA ILE A 76 36.94 -0.05 -10.70
C ILE A 76 37.84 -0.95 -11.53
N ALA A 77 38.24 -0.51 -12.71
CA ALA A 77 39.21 -1.21 -13.52
C ALA A 77 40.61 -1.10 -12.89
N GLU A 78 41.30 -2.23 -12.76
CA GLU A 78 42.64 -2.28 -12.14
C GLU A 78 43.69 -1.68 -13.04
N THR A 79 44.66 -0.97 -12.45
CA THR A 79 45.89 -0.51 -13.09
C THR A 79 47.03 -1.41 -12.60
N TYR A 80 47.80 -1.98 -13.52
CA TYR A 80 48.81 -2.98 -13.18
C TYR A 80 50.22 -2.44 -13.18
N SER A 81 50.64 -1.72 -14.24
CA SER A 81 52.01 -1.23 -14.42
C SER A 81 52.09 -0.06 -15.36
N LEU A 82 53.23 0.58 -15.43
CA LEU A 82 53.58 1.60 -16.41
C LEU A 82 54.83 1.09 -17.14
N GLU A 83 54.71 0.80 -18.46
CA GLU A 83 55.73 0.10 -19.22
C GLU A 83 55.99 0.77 -20.55
N GLU A 84 57.24 0.60 -21.06
CA GLU A 84 57.52 0.90 -22.45
C GLU A 84 57.13 -0.29 -23.32
N VAL A 85 56.22 -0.08 -24.25
CA VAL A 85 55.71 -1.12 -25.13
C VAL A 85 56.14 -0.82 -26.58
N ALA A 86 56.68 -1.80 -27.26
CA ALA A 86 57.09 -1.63 -28.66
C ALA A 86 55.93 -1.09 -29.49
N ASP A 87 56.20 -0.16 -30.38
CA ASP A 87 55.25 0.52 -31.29
C ASP A 87 54.16 1.37 -30.60
N CYS A 88 54.03 1.32 -29.27
CA CYS A 88 53.05 2.10 -28.50
C CYS A 88 53.67 3.16 -27.59
N GLY A 89 54.99 3.06 -27.34
CA GLY A 89 55.69 3.91 -26.38
C GLY A 89 55.32 3.63 -24.94
N ARG A 90 55.43 4.61 -24.10
CA ARG A 90 55.12 4.52 -22.67
C ARG A 90 53.62 4.38 -22.44
N CYS A 91 53.18 3.21 -21.87
CA CYS A 91 51.79 2.87 -21.69
C CYS A 91 51.48 2.53 -20.23
N ILE A 92 50.34 2.97 -19.72
CA ILE A 92 49.72 2.44 -18.53
C ILE A 92 49.02 1.11 -18.91
N VAL A 93 49.37 0.02 -18.23
CA VAL A 93 48.79 -1.29 -18.41
C VAL A 93 47.58 -1.42 -17.47
N MET A 94 46.42 -1.68 -18.04
CA MET A 94 45.18 -1.74 -17.28
C MET A 94 44.38 -3.02 -17.55
N GLU A 95 43.40 -3.28 -16.70
CA GLU A 95 42.44 -4.37 -16.86
C GLU A 95 41.67 -4.24 -18.18
N TYR A 96 41.66 -5.30 -18.98
CA TYR A 96 40.71 -5.39 -20.08
C TYR A 96 39.35 -5.80 -19.57
N VAL A 97 38.37 -4.91 -19.67
CA VAL A 97 36.99 -5.17 -19.25
C VAL A 97 36.20 -5.66 -20.47
N ASP A 98 35.82 -6.96 -20.48
CA ASP A 98 34.89 -7.46 -21.46
C ASP A 98 33.47 -6.97 -21.13
N GLY A 99 33.09 -5.84 -21.70
CA GLY A 99 31.85 -5.14 -21.40
C GLY A 99 31.44 -4.17 -22.48
N ILE A 100 30.34 -3.51 -22.24
CA ILE A 100 29.79 -2.41 -23.06
C ILE A 100 29.59 -1.17 -22.18
N THR A 101 29.57 -0.01 -22.79
CA THR A 101 29.33 1.24 -22.05
C THR A 101 27.93 1.26 -21.41
N LEU A 102 27.76 2.05 -20.34
CA LEU A 102 26.47 2.26 -19.69
C LEU A 102 25.42 2.72 -20.71
N ALA A 103 25.78 3.57 -21.68
CA ALA A 103 24.86 4.04 -22.71
C ALA A 103 24.36 2.90 -23.61
N GLU A 104 25.29 2.08 -24.11
CA GLU A 104 24.96 0.89 -24.92
C GLU A 104 24.13 -0.13 -24.13
N TRP A 105 24.49 -0.37 -22.86
CA TRP A 105 23.75 -1.27 -22.00
C TRP A 105 22.32 -0.78 -21.74
N LEU A 106 22.10 0.53 -21.55
CA LEU A 106 20.76 1.10 -21.38
C LEU A 106 19.91 0.95 -22.64
N ALA A 107 20.53 0.96 -23.85
CA ALA A 107 19.83 0.72 -25.12
C ALA A 107 19.23 -0.70 -25.18
N THR A 108 19.79 -1.70 -24.47
CA THR A 108 19.24 -3.05 -24.34
C THR A 108 17.99 -3.12 -23.48
N LYS A 109 17.52 -2.01 -22.90
CA LYS A 109 16.36 -1.90 -22.01
C LYS A 109 16.42 -2.87 -20.81
N PRO A 110 17.48 -2.83 -20.01
CA PRO A 110 17.66 -3.72 -18.86
C PRO A 110 16.51 -3.58 -17.84
N SER A 111 16.29 -4.64 -17.06
CA SER A 111 15.26 -4.68 -16.01
C SER A 111 15.49 -3.62 -14.94
N HIS A 112 14.44 -3.26 -14.20
CA HIS A 112 14.55 -2.32 -13.09
C HIS A 112 15.54 -2.79 -12.02
N SER A 113 15.56 -4.08 -11.70
CA SER A 113 16.47 -4.66 -10.71
C SER A 113 17.93 -4.61 -11.17
N ALA A 114 18.18 -4.85 -12.48
CA ALA A 114 19.52 -4.70 -13.06
C ALA A 114 20.02 -3.26 -12.97
N ARG A 115 19.18 -2.27 -13.34
CA ARG A 115 19.52 -0.85 -13.19
C ARG A 115 19.78 -0.44 -11.74
N GLN A 116 19.03 -1.01 -10.80
CA GLN A 116 19.25 -0.79 -9.36
C GLN A 116 20.60 -1.33 -8.90
N ARG A 117 21.00 -2.51 -9.35
CA ARG A 117 22.30 -3.11 -9.05
C ARG A 117 23.43 -2.23 -9.58
N VAL A 118 23.36 -1.82 -10.85
CA VAL A 118 24.33 -0.92 -11.48
C VAL A 118 24.46 0.40 -10.72
N MET A 119 23.33 1.01 -10.32
CA MET A 119 23.31 2.22 -9.50
C MET A 119 24.07 2.03 -8.17
N LEU A 120 23.83 0.94 -7.47
CA LEU A 120 24.46 0.66 -6.18
C LEU A 120 25.96 0.39 -6.34
N GLN A 121 26.37 -0.39 -7.35
CA GLN A 121 27.77 -0.66 -7.63
C GLN A 121 28.54 0.62 -8.04
N LEU A 122 27.90 1.51 -8.81
CA LEU A 122 28.51 2.82 -9.13
C LEU A 122 28.69 3.66 -7.86
N LEU A 123 27.67 3.62 -6.98
CA LEU A 123 27.74 4.32 -5.68
C LEU A 123 28.85 3.74 -4.80
N ASP A 124 29.00 2.40 -4.77
CA ASP A 124 30.08 1.73 -4.03
C ASP A 124 31.47 2.19 -4.52
N ALA A 125 31.68 2.23 -5.84
CA ALA A 125 32.93 2.72 -6.43
C ALA A 125 33.24 4.16 -6.06
N LEU A 126 32.24 5.06 -6.14
CA LEU A 126 32.45 6.47 -5.82
C LEU A 126 32.66 6.72 -4.32
N GLU A 127 31.96 5.99 -3.43
CA GLU A 127 32.21 6.02 -1.99
C GLU A 127 33.65 5.58 -1.66
N TYR A 128 34.14 4.53 -2.32
CA TYR A 128 35.51 4.04 -2.14
C TYR A 128 36.54 5.11 -2.57
N ILE A 129 36.38 5.71 -3.76
CA ILE A 129 37.26 6.76 -4.26
C ILE A 129 37.30 7.95 -3.29
N HIS A 130 36.11 8.44 -2.87
CA HIS A 130 35.98 9.58 -1.95
C HIS A 130 36.53 9.27 -0.56
N SER A 131 36.49 7.99 -0.10
CA SER A 131 37.11 7.59 1.17
C SER A 131 38.63 7.71 1.17
N LEU A 132 39.23 7.60 0.00
CA LEU A 132 40.67 7.85 -0.24
C LEU A 132 40.99 9.33 -0.52
N GLN A 133 40.01 10.22 -0.34
CA GLN A 133 40.12 11.66 -0.68
C GLN A 133 40.44 11.94 -2.16
N LEU A 134 40.06 10.99 -3.02
CA LEU A 134 40.16 11.08 -4.46
C LEU A 134 38.80 11.43 -5.06
N VAL A 135 38.79 12.01 -6.24
CA VAL A 135 37.58 12.38 -6.99
C VAL A 135 37.74 11.90 -8.43
N HIS A 136 36.64 11.47 -9.06
CA HIS A 136 36.71 10.92 -10.42
C HIS A 136 36.82 11.99 -11.50
N HIS A 137 36.21 13.13 -11.30
CA HIS A 137 36.15 14.32 -12.20
C HIS A 137 35.46 14.10 -13.55
N ASP A 138 35.64 12.97 -14.23
CA ASP A 138 35.07 12.71 -15.57
C ASP A 138 34.01 11.58 -15.55
N LEU A 139 33.09 11.64 -14.59
CA LEU A 139 32.01 10.64 -14.49
C LEU A 139 30.97 10.87 -15.62
N LYS A 140 30.96 9.93 -16.59
CA LYS A 140 30.04 9.92 -17.74
C LYS A 140 29.73 8.49 -18.18
N SER A 141 28.69 8.31 -18.99
CA SER A 141 28.23 6.98 -19.41
C SER A 141 29.25 6.17 -20.22
N SER A 142 30.18 6.84 -20.92
CA SER A 142 31.26 6.17 -21.64
C SER A 142 32.39 5.65 -20.75
N ASN A 143 32.55 6.20 -19.53
CA ASN A 143 33.55 5.80 -18.56
C ASN A 143 33.02 4.78 -17.53
N ILE A 144 31.80 4.29 -17.76
CA ILE A 144 31.16 3.22 -16.96
C ILE A 144 30.94 2.04 -17.89
N LEU A 145 31.68 0.95 -17.71
CA LEU A 145 31.49 -0.28 -18.43
C LEU A 145 30.64 -1.24 -17.62
N ILE A 146 29.76 -1.97 -18.30
CA ILE A 146 28.97 -3.05 -17.75
C ILE A 146 29.48 -4.35 -18.34
N THR A 147 30.03 -5.22 -17.49
CA THR A 147 30.63 -6.49 -17.93
C THR A 147 29.57 -7.41 -18.57
N ARG A 148 29.95 -8.15 -19.63
CA ARG A 148 29.08 -9.14 -20.28
C ARG A 148 28.76 -10.28 -19.33
N ASN A 149 29.73 -10.71 -18.54
CA ASN A 149 29.56 -11.71 -17.50
C ASN A 149 29.18 -11.05 -16.17
N GLY A 150 27.96 -11.33 -15.69
CA GLY A 150 27.47 -10.85 -14.38
C GLY A 150 26.88 -9.43 -14.39
N GLN A 151 27.02 -8.66 -15.47
CA GLN A 151 26.54 -7.26 -15.56
C GLN A 151 27.02 -6.39 -14.39
N ASN A 152 28.29 -6.46 -14.08
CA ASN A 152 28.91 -5.65 -13.04
C ASN A 152 29.47 -4.35 -13.61
N VAL A 153 29.43 -3.31 -12.79
CA VAL A 153 30.04 -2.02 -13.11
C VAL A 153 31.55 -2.14 -13.02
N LYS A 154 32.24 -1.57 -14.01
CA LYS A 154 33.64 -1.25 -13.98
C LYS A 154 33.81 0.22 -14.38
N LEU A 155 34.23 1.05 -13.42
CA LEU A 155 34.53 2.44 -13.63
C LEU A 155 35.93 2.56 -14.23
N ILE A 156 36.06 3.28 -15.32
CA ILE A 156 37.33 3.48 -16.03
C ILE A 156 37.63 4.98 -16.16
N ASP A 157 38.87 5.30 -16.45
CA ASP A 157 39.31 6.63 -16.87
C ASP A 157 39.04 7.75 -15.84
N PHE A 158 40.00 8.02 -14.98
CA PHE A 158 39.95 9.14 -14.04
C PHE A 158 40.37 10.45 -14.75
N GLY A 159 39.55 11.50 -14.63
CA GLY A 159 39.78 12.80 -15.23
C GLY A 159 40.87 13.59 -14.51
N LEU A 160 42.11 13.14 -14.60
CA LEU A 160 43.23 13.70 -13.87
C LEU A 160 43.71 15.06 -14.41
N SER A 161 43.16 15.53 -15.53
CA SER A 161 43.47 16.80 -16.13
C SER A 161 43.07 18.04 -15.29
N GLU A 162 42.26 17.84 -14.24
CA GLU A 162 41.71 18.92 -13.42
C GLU A 162 42.19 18.88 -11.95
N LEU A 163 43.31 18.19 -11.65
CA LEU A 163 43.81 18.01 -10.27
C LEU A 163 44.40 19.28 -9.63
N ASP A 164 44.35 20.41 -10.28
CA ASP A 164 44.82 21.68 -9.72
C ASP A 164 43.74 22.45 -8.92
N THR A 165 42.69 21.82 -8.50
CA THR A 165 41.65 22.50 -7.75
C THR A 165 42.04 22.65 -6.27
N THR A 166 41.93 23.88 -5.82
CA THR A 166 42.31 24.30 -4.46
C THR A 166 41.27 23.94 -3.39
N ASN A 167 40.19 23.25 -3.76
CA ASN A 167 39.10 22.94 -2.83
C ASN A 167 38.49 21.55 -3.04
N PRO A 168 38.92 20.54 -2.26
CA PRO A 168 38.44 19.15 -2.37
C PRO A 168 36.93 18.98 -2.21
N GLN A 169 36.23 19.85 -1.47
CA GLN A 169 34.78 19.77 -1.32
C GLN A 169 34.03 20.11 -2.61
N ASN A 170 34.51 21.06 -3.41
CA ASN A 170 33.89 21.39 -4.70
C ASN A 170 34.00 20.21 -5.68
N ASP A 171 35.09 19.47 -5.59
CA ASP A 171 35.37 18.35 -6.48
C ASP A 171 34.42 17.14 -6.14
N ILE A 172 34.21 16.87 -4.87
CA ILE A 172 33.21 15.86 -4.43
C ILE A 172 31.82 16.27 -4.90
N GLN A 173 31.45 17.55 -4.83
CA GLN A 173 30.17 18.04 -5.31
C GLN A 173 30.00 17.86 -6.83
N HIS A 174 31.09 18.00 -7.61
CA HIS A 174 31.05 17.71 -9.03
C HIS A 174 30.70 16.25 -9.32
N ASP A 175 31.33 15.27 -8.66
CA ASP A 175 31.00 13.85 -8.79
C ASP A 175 29.54 13.55 -8.35
N ILE A 176 29.07 14.20 -7.27
CA ILE A 176 27.68 14.09 -6.81
C ILE A 176 26.70 14.58 -7.89
N GLN A 177 27.00 15.70 -8.54
CA GLN A 177 26.16 16.22 -9.64
C GLN A 177 26.17 15.28 -10.84
N LYS A 178 27.34 14.74 -11.22
CA LYS A 178 27.47 13.76 -12.28
C LYS A 178 26.74 12.45 -11.96
N PHE A 179 26.83 11.98 -10.73
CA PHE A 179 26.03 10.83 -10.27
C PHE A 179 24.52 11.11 -10.41
N GLY A 180 24.07 12.32 -10.09
CA GLY A 180 22.70 12.76 -10.34
C GLY A 180 22.29 12.68 -11.82
N GLN A 181 23.20 12.97 -12.76
CA GLN A 181 22.99 12.78 -14.19
C GLN A 181 22.91 11.29 -14.56
N MET A 182 23.77 10.43 -13.97
CA MET A 182 23.68 8.97 -14.19
C MET A 182 22.36 8.39 -13.64
N LEU A 183 21.86 8.90 -12.52
CA LEU A 183 20.53 8.54 -12.02
C LEU A 183 19.41 8.92 -13.00
N GLN A 184 19.58 10.00 -13.76
CA GLN A 184 18.61 10.37 -14.81
C GLN A 184 18.61 9.37 -15.96
N LEU A 185 19.77 8.92 -16.39
CA LEU A 185 19.91 7.92 -17.45
C LEU A 185 19.34 6.56 -16.99
N LEU A 186 19.68 6.12 -15.79
CA LEU A 186 19.23 4.86 -15.22
C LEU A 186 17.72 4.84 -14.96
N PHE A 187 17.15 5.96 -14.47
CA PHE A 187 15.76 6.05 -14.00
C PHE A 187 15.09 7.36 -14.44
N PRO A 188 14.69 7.53 -15.70
CA PRO A 188 14.15 8.80 -16.20
C PRO A 188 12.93 9.32 -15.42
N SER A 189 12.04 8.42 -15.01
CA SER A 189 10.78 8.77 -14.31
C SER A 189 10.88 8.72 -12.79
N ARG A 190 11.93 8.11 -12.24
CA ARG A 190 12.12 7.94 -10.80
C ARG A 190 13.22 8.85 -10.25
N TYR A 191 13.29 8.95 -8.93
CA TYR A 191 14.34 9.69 -8.21
C TYR A 191 14.46 11.20 -8.57
N LYS A 192 13.41 11.83 -9.14
CA LYS A 192 13.43 13.26 -9.52
C LYS A 192 13.91 14.18 -8.40
N ARG A 193 13.35 13.99 -7.18
CA ARG A 193 13.74 14.79 -6.01
C ARG A 193 15.20 14.55 -5.61
N LEU A 194 15.65 13.29 -5.64
CA LEU A 194 17.05 12.94 -5.31
C LEU A 194 18.02 13.57 -6.30
N ARG A 195 17.71 13.54 -7.60
CA ARG A 195 18.51 14.19 -8.66
C ARG A 195 18.63 15.70 -8.44
N GLN A 196 17.53 16.38 -8.14
CA GLN A 196 17.56 17.82 -7.81
C GLN A 196 18.42 18.08 -6.57
N GLN A 197 18.35 17.25 -5.56
CA GLN A 197 19.18 17.37 -4.38
C GLN A 197 20.67 17.18 -4.68
N CYS A 198 21.05 16.24 -5.58
CA CYS A 198 22.41 16.10 -6.07
C CYS A 198 22.89 17.36 -6.83
N GLN A 199 22.05 17.90 -7.70
CA GLN A 199 22.39 19.11 -8.47
C GLN A 199 22.55 20.36 -7.60
N ASN A 200 21.76 20.48 -6.55
CA ASN A 200 21.72 21.65 -5.66
C ASN A 200 22.74 21.55 -4.50
N GLY A 201 23.64 20.58 -4.50
CA GLY A 201 24.64 20.45 -3.44
C GLY A 201 24.08 20.08 -2.06
N HIS A 202 22.93 19.40 -2.02
CA HIS A 202 22.27 19.06 -0.77
C HIS A 202 22.96 17.93 0.01
N PHE A 203 23.77 17.12 -0.67
CA PHE A 203 24.50 16.01 -0.07
C PHE A 203 25.96 16.37 0.16
N ALA A 204 26.46 16.09 1.36
CA ALA A 204 27.87 16.32 1.69
C ALA A 204 28.80 15.24 1.07
N ASN A 205 28.31 14.02 0.86
CA ASN A 205 29.05 12.88 0.35
C ASN A 205 28.14 11.80 -0.26
N MET A 206 28.72 10.79 -0.89
CA MET A 206 28.01 9.67 -1.50
C MET A 206 27.27 8.80 -0.47
N ALA A 207 27.77 8.65 0.74
CA ALA A 207 27.11 7.89 1.80
C ALA A 207 25.75 8.50 2.19
N ALA A 208 25.61 9.83 2.20
CA ALA A 208 24.34 10.50 2.44
C ALA A 208 23.31 10.20 1.33
N ILE A 209 23.76 10.07 0.09
CA ILE A 209 22.92 9.64 -1.06
C ILE A 209 22.46 8.20 -0.85
N ARG A 210 23.37 7.29 -0.47
CA ARG A 210 23.06 5.89 -0.15
C ARG A 210 21.95 5.79 0.90
N LEU A 211 22.10 6.46 2.02
CA LEU A 211 21.08 6.48 3.09
C LEU A 211 19.73 6.99 2.59
N SER A 212 19.72 7.98 1.71
CA SER A 212 18.47 8.48 1.10
C SER A 212 17.81 7.45 0.18
N ILE A 213 18.60 6.72 -0.59
CA ILE A 213 18.11 5.63 -1.45
C ILE A 213 17.56 4.49 -0.61
N GLU A 214 18.29 4.03 0.41
CA GLU A 214 17.87 2.94 1.30
C GLU A 214 16.60 3.30 2.09
N LYS A 215 16.53 4.52 2.63
CA LYS A 215 15.33 5.01 3.34
C LYS A 215 14.09 5.00 2.43
N ARG A 216 14.28 5.38 1.16
CA ARG A 216 13.20 5.33 0.16
C ARG A 216 12.78 3.89 -0.15
N GLN A 217 13.73 2.96 -0.33
CA GLN A 217 13.45 1.55 -0.59
C GLN A 217 12.71 0.90 0.58
N ARG A 218 13.15 1.16 1.82
CA ARG A 218 12.47 0.68 3.04
C ARG A 218 11.02 1.19 3.08
N ARG A 219 10.80 2.49 2.86
CA ARG A 219 9.43 3.04 2.82
C ARG A 219 8.55 2.35 1.78
N GLN A 220 9.04 2.15 0.56
CA GLN A 220 8.29 1.45 -0.49
C GLN A 220 7.95 0.01 -0.10
N LYS A 221 8.82 -0.68 0.62
CA LYS A 221 8.57 -2.05 1.09
C LYS A 221 7.47 -2.10 2.17
N TYR A 222 7.40 -1.12 3.07
CA TYR A 222 6.46 -1.15 4.20
C TYR A 222 5.10 -0.50 3.90
N ILE A 223 5.00 0.40 2.92
CA ILE A 223 3.73 1.06 2.54
C ILE A 223 2.58 0.06 2.32
N PRO A 224 2.72 -1.04 1.53
CA PRO A 224 1.62 -1.98 1.32
C PRO A 224 1.16 -2.66 2.62
N TYR A 225 2.07 -2.97 3.55
CA TYR A 225 1.72 -3.53 4.86
C TYR A 225 0.95 -2.54 5.72
N ILE A 226 1.35 -1.27 5.73
CA ILE A 226 0.63 -0.20 6.45
C ILE A 226 -0.79 -0.04 5.90
N ILE A 227 -0.94 -0.02 4.57
CA ILE A 227 -2.25 0.05 3.91
C ILE A 227 -3.12 -1.16 4.29
N ALA A 228 -2.56 -2.37 4.26
CA ALA A 228 -3.28 -3.58 4.65
C ALA A 228 -3.78 -3.53 6.10
N ILE A 229 -2.95 -3.06 7.04
CA ILE A 229 -3.33 -2.88 8.45
C ILE A 229 -4.46 -1.85 8.58
N ILE A 230 -4.38 -0.72 7.87
CA ILE A 230 -5.44 0.31 7.88
C ILE A 230 -6.76 -0.28 7.37
N ILE A 231 -6.74 -1.05 6.27
CA ILE A 231 -7.94 -1.70 5.73
C ILE A 231 -8.53 -2.68 6.75
N LEU A 232 -7.71 -3.46 7.44
CA LEU A 232 -8.17 -4.39 8.49
C LEU A 232 -8.83 -3.64 9.66
N ILE A 233 -8.25 -2.52 10.11
CA ILE A 233 -8.82 -1.70 11.17
C ILE A 233 -10.18 -1.12 10.73
N ILE A 234 -10.27 -0.58 9.52
CA ILE A 234 -11.52 -0.03 8.99
C ILE A 234 -12.59 -1.13 8.88
N SER A 235 -12.24 -2.32 8.39
CA SER A 235 -13.18 -3.43 8.27
C SER A 235 -13.69 -3.90 9.65
N ALA A 236 -12.82 -3.95 10.66
CA ALA A 236 -13.20 -4.29 12.03
C ALA A 236 -14.15 -3.24 12.63
N LEU A 237 -13.88 -1.95 12.43
CA LEU A 237 -14.75 -0.86 12.91
C LEU A 237 -16.13 -0.90 12.22
N LEU A 238 -16.16 -1.16 10.91
CA LEU A 238 -17.41 -1.33 10.17
C LEU A 238 -18.21 -2.55 10.69
N SER A 239 -17.55 -3.68 10.96
CA SER A 239 -18.19 -4.87 11.52
C SER A 239 -18.79 -4.60 12.90
N ILE A 240 -18.11 -3.88 13.77
CA ILE A 240 -18.61 -3.46 15.08
C ILE A 240 -19.81 -2.54 14.90
N HIS A 241 -19.76 -1.60 13.98
CA HIS A 241 -20.86 -0.67 13.73
C HIS A 241 -22.11 -1.40 13.19
N THR A 242 -21.94 -2.29 12.22
CA THR A 242 -23.07 -3.10 11.68
C THR A 242 -23.67 -4.02 12.74
N TYR A 243 -22.84 -4.58 13.62
CA TYR A 243 -23.33 -5.40 14.74
C TYR A 243 -24.16 -4.56 15.74
N ARG A 244 -23.75 -3.32 16.06
CA ARG A 244 -24.55 -2.41 16.91
C ARG A 244 -25.91 -2.08 16.28
N LEU A 245 -25.92 -1.74 14.98
CA LEU A 245 -27.17 -1.46 14.26
C LEU A 245 -28.10 -2.69 14.24
N TYR A 246 -27.54 -3.88 14.08
CA TYR A 246 -28.30 -5.11 14.16
C TYR A 246 -28.97 -5.29 15.54
N GLN A 247 -28.21 -5.10 16.61
CA GLN A 247 -28.72 -5.16 17.99
C GLN A 247 -29.86 -4.14 18.25
N GLU A 248 -29.68 -2.89 17.79
CA GLU A 248 -30.70 -1.84 17.90
C GLU A 248 -31.98 -2.23 17.12
N SER A 249 -31.84 -2.79 15.92
CA SER A 249 -32.97 -3.26 15.11
C SER A 249 -33.72 -4.41 15.76
N GLU A 250 -33.03 -5.34 16.41
CA GLU A 250 -33.63 -6.48 17.11
C GLU A 250 -34.41 -6.01 18.35
N GLN A 251 -33.85 -5.08 19.12
CA GLN A 251 -34.57 -4.46 20.27
C GLN A 251 -35.83 -3.72 19.80
N MET A 252 -35.75 -2.96 18.72
CA MET A 252 -36.90 -2.27 18.16
C MET A 252 -37.98 -3.25 17.68
N ALA A 253 -37.57 -4.37 17.06
CA ALA A 253 -38.51 -5.43 16.62
C ALA A 253 -39.24 -6.07 17.81
N GLN A 254 -38.55 -6.26 18.94
CA GLN A 254 -39.18 -6.79 20.18
C GLN A 254 -40.26 -5.82 20.71
N VAL A 255 -39.93 -4.53 20.82
CA VAL A 255 -40.89 -3.48 21.27
C VAL A 255 -42.11 -3.39 20.33
N VAL A 256 -41.89 -3.46 19.02
CA VAL A 256 -43.00 -3.47 18.04
C VAL A 256 -43.87 -4.73 18.22
N ASN A 257 -43.26 -5.87 18.42
CA ASN A 257 -44.01 -7.14 18.61
C ASN A 257 -44.85 -7.12 19.93
N GLU A 258 -44.30 -6.60 21.02
CA GLU A 258 -45.05 -6.41 22.28
C GLU A 258 -46.24 -5.45 22.07
N TYR A 259 -46.02 -4.34 21.35
CA TYR A 259 -47.11 -3.42 21.04
C TYR A 259 -48.22 -4.05 20.19
N VAL A 260 -47.84 -4.82 19.16
CA VAL A 260 -48.82 -5.56 18.31
C VAL A 260 -49.61 -6.56 19.13
N GLN A 261 -48.96 -7.33 20.02
CA GLN A 261 -49.64 -8.30 20.89
C GLN A 261 -50.62 -7.59 21.84
N LYS A 262 -50.24 -6.43 22.39
CA LYS A 262 -51.16 -5.66 23.24
C LYS A 262 -52.38 -5.19 22.45
N GLN A 263 -52.20 -4.71 21.26
CA GLN A 263 -53.32 -4.29 20.35
C GLN A 263 -54.25 -5.46 20.00
N GLN A 264 -53.70 -6.65 19.73
CA GLN A 264 -54.48 -7.83 19.46
C GLN A 264 -55.35 -8.24 20.64
N ARG A 265 -54.78 -8.28 21.87
CA ARG A 265 -55.51 -8.59 23.11
C ARG A 265 -56.64 -7.58 23.34
N GLU A 266 -56.42 -6.29 23.11
CA GLU A 266 -57.42 -5.26 23.22
C GLU A 266 -58.59 -5.48 22.22
N GLN A 267 -58.25 -5.83 21.01
CA GLN A 267 -59.24 -6.11 19.96
C GLN A 267 -60.07 -7.35 20.31
N GLU A 268 -59.46 -8.44 20.75
CA GLU A 268 -60.14 -9.65 21.22
C GLU A 268 -61.06 -9.37 22.40
N MET A 269 -60.63 -8.51 23.32
CA MET A 269 -61.45 -8.07 24.47
C MET A 269 -62.72 -7.34 23.98
N ILE A 270 -62.59 -6.40 23.09
CA ILE A 270 -63.72 -5.62 22.53
C ILE A 270 -64.72 -6.56 21.84
N GLU A 271 -64.23 -7.49 21.05
CA GLU A 271 -65.12 -8.49 20.40
C GLU A 271 -65.86 -9.39 21.37
N GLN A 272 -65.23 -9.75 22.49
CA GLN A 272 -65.88 -10.54 23.55
C GLN A 272 -66.95 -9.69 24.27
N ILE A 273 -66.67 -8.43 24.56
CA ILE A 273 -67.65 -7.50 25.17
C ILE A 273 -68.85 -7.39 24.29
N HIS A 274 -68.71 -7.08 22.98
CA HIS A 274 -69.80 -6.95 22.05
C HIS A 274 -70.70 -8.21 22.04
N ARG A 275 -70.10 -9.40 21.93
CA ARG A 275 -70.86 -10.67 21.95
C ARG A 275 -71.63 -10.88 23.25
N LEU A 276 -71.06 -10.53 24.40
CA LEU A 276 -71.72 -10.66 25.68
C LEU A 276 -72.79 -9.61 25.90
N VAL A 277 -72.58 -8.34 25.44
CA VAL A 277 -73.56 -7.27 25.46
C VAL A 277 -74.79 -7.67 24.64
N ASP A 278 -74.58 -8.20 23.42
CA ASP A 278 -75.66 -8.69 22.57
C ASP A 278 -76.49 -9.77 23.27
N LEU A 279 -75.80 -10.77 23.88
CA LEU A 279 -76.44 -11.87 24.58
C LEU A 279 -77.25 -11.39 25.81
N GLU A 280 -76.67 -10.50 26.62
CA GLU A 280 -77.37 -9.98 27.80
C GLU A 280 -78.53 -9.03 27.42
N THR A 281 -78.38 -8.31 26.34
CA THR A 281 -79.44 -7.46 25.78
C THR A 281 -80.61 -8.29 25.26
N GLU A 282 -80.35 -9.39 24.53
CA GLU A 282 -81.38 -10.36 24.14
C GLU A 282 -82.14 -10.95 25.31
N LYS A 283 -81.41 -11.31 26.40
CA LYS A 283 -82.07 -11.82 27.63
C LYS A 283 -83.00 -10.81 28.30
N LEU A 284 -82.49 -9.51 28.37
CA LEU A 284 -83.30 -8.45 28.94
C LEU A 284 -84.52 -8.11 28.07
N GLN A 285 -84.36 -8.11 26.71
CA GLN A 285 -85.47 -7.92 25.79
C GLN A 285 -86.51 -9.03 25.95
N TYR A 286 -86.10 -10.31 26.08
CA TYR A 286 -86.98 -11.40 26.33
C TYR A 286 -87.82 -11.20 27.64
N ILE A 287 -87.17 -10.72 28.73
CA ILE A 287 -87.87 -10.40 29.99
C ILE A 287 -88.87 -9.26 29.72
N ALA A 288 -88.45 -8.20 28.96
CA ALA A 288 -89.31 -7.13 28.64
C ALA A 288 -90.53 -7.52 27.83
N ASP A 289 -90.39 -8.46 26.87
CA ASP A 289 -91.47 -8.90 26.00
C ASP A 289 -92.45 -9.81 26.73
N THR A 290 -91.99 -10.65 27.69
CA THR A 290 -92.77 -11.63 28.41
C THR A 290 -93.52 -11.12 29.64
N CYS A 291 -93.09 -9.98 30.21
CA CYS A 291 -93.74 -9.34 31.34
C CYS A 291 -95.13 -8.73 31.00
N ALA A 292 -96.11 -8.98 31.81
CA ALA A 292 -97.46 -8.49 31.59
C ALA A 292 -97.61 -6.96 31.95
N SER A 293 -96.78 -6.45 32.86
CA SER A 293 -96.80 -5.04 33.32
C SER A 293 -95.43 -4.55 33.60
N TYR A 294 -95.31 -3.19 33.69
CA TYR A 294 -94.05 -2.49 34.04
C TYR A 294 -93.55 -2.94 35.41
N VAL A 295 -94.41 -3.09 36.40
CA VAL A 295 -94.02 -3.57 37.75
C VAL A 295 -93.44 -4.98 37.74
N ALA A 296 -94.06 -5.89 36.99
CA ALA A 296 -93.54 -7.27 36.80
C ALA A 296 -92.16 -7.27 36.09
N PHE A 297 -91.96 -6.36 35.09
CA PHE A 297 -90.67 -6.16 34.46
C PHE A 297 -89.61 -5.70 35.48
N CYS A 298 -89.88 -4.66 36.27
CA CYS A 298 -88.97 -4.17 37.29
C CYS A 298 -88.53 -5.22 38.30
N GLN A 299 -89.44 -6.11 38.72
CA GLN A 299 -89.15 -7.19 39.63
C GLN A 299 -88.21 -8.29 39.00
N GLN A 300 -88.49 -8.61 37.76
CA GLN A 300 -87.64 -9.60 37.04
C GLN A 300 -86.28 -8.97 36.65
N TYR A 301 -86.25 -7.68 36.36
CA TYR A 301 -85.06 -6.94 36.07
C TYR A 301 -84.06 -6.93 37.28
N GLN A 302 -84.54 -6.80 38.50
CA GLN A 302 -83.70 -6.85 39.68
C GLN A 302 -82.91 -8.18 39.79
N ASN A 303 -83.56 -9.31 39.53
CA ASN A 303 -82.89 -10.61 39.53
C ASN A 303 -81.94 -10.73 38.36
N PHE A 304 -82.27 -10.20 37.18
CA PHE A 304 -81.38 -10.17 36.02
C PHE A 304 -80.13 -9.32 36.30
N TRP A 305 -80.31 -8.17 36.98
CA TRP A 305 -79.20 -7.29 37.28
C TRP A 305 -78.13 -7.94 38.18
N GLU A 306 -78.52 -8.72 39.17
CA GLU A 306 -77.59 -9.45 40.04
C GLU A 306 -76.73 -10.42 39.23
N GLN A 307 -77.33 -11.11 38.28
CA GLN A 307 -76.62 -12.08 37.41
C GLN A 307 -75.72 -11.36 36.39
N HIS A 308 -76.21 -10.26 35.86
CA HIS A 308 -75.46 -9.40 34.90
C HIS A 308 -74.18 -8.81 35.50
N THR A 309 -74.20 -8.40 36.78
CA THR A 309 -73.04 -7.93 37.49
C THR A 309 -71.97 -8.99 37.60
N GLN A 310 -72.36 -10.22 37.82
CA GLN A 310 -71.43 -11.39 37.88
C GLN A 310 -70.75 -11.65 36.53
N VAL A 311 -71.47 -11.45 35.42
CA VAL A 311 -70.93 -11.60 34.07
C VAL A 311 -69.84 -10.51 33.80
N CYS A 312 -70.13 -9.24 34.17
CA CYS A 312 -69.17 -8.14 34.06
C CYS A 312 -67.88 -8.43 34.90
N ASP A 313 -68.05 -8.82 36.16
CA ASP A 313 -66.92 -9.15 37.04
C ASP A 313 -66.08 -10.36 36.50
N SER A 314 -66.74 -11.35 35.95
CA SER A 314 -66.09 -12.51 35.35
C SER A 314 -65.27 -12.08 34.11
N LEU A 315 -65.81 -11.24 33.26
CA LEU A 315 -65.13 -10.72 32.08
C LEU A 315 -63.91 -9.86 32.47
N ALA A 316 -64.11 -8.93 33.44
CA ALA A 316 -63.03 -8.08 33.94
C ALA A 316 -61.89 -8.90 34.59
N ASN A 317 -62.19 -10.04 35.22
CA ASN A 317 -61.19 -10.93 35.82
C ASN A 317 -60.37 -11.70 34.77
N CYS A 318 -60.85 -11.87 33.54
CA CYS A 318 -60.07 -12.45 32.45
C CYS A 318 -58.86 -11.56 32.08
N TYR A 319 -58.89 -10.27 32.45
CA TYR A 319 -57.84 -9.29 32.18
C TYR A 319 -57.16 -8.80 33.47
N ALA A 320 -57.20 -9.62 34.55
CA ALA A 320 -56.66 -9.23 35.86
C ALA A 320 -55.15 -8.89 35.84
N ASP A 321 -54.37 -9.49 34.93
CA ASP A 321 -52.94 -9.29 34.79
C ASP A 321 -52.59 -7.96 34.13
N ASP A 322 -53.51 -7.30 33.41
CA ASP A 322 -53.33 -5.98 32.79
C ASP A 322 -54.37 -5.00 33.33
N THR A 323 -53.95 -4.19 34.30
CA THR A 323 -54.82 -3.25 34.98
C THR A 323 -55.48 -2.24 34.04
N ASP A 324 -54.81 -1.84 33.01
CA ASP A 324 -55.33 -0.89 32.02
C ASP A 324 -56.42 -1.50 31.15
N LEU A 325 -56.20 -2.74 30.67
CA LEU A 325 -57.19 -3.50 29.93
C LEU A 325 -58.40 -3.83 30.81
N LYS A 326 -58.20 -4.17 32.07
CA LYS A 326 -59.27 -4.47 33.03
C LYS A 326 -60.21 -3.24 33.21
N TYR A 327 -59.67 -2.05 33.44
CA TYR A 327 -60.48 -0.85 33.56
C TYR A 327 -61.21 -0.47 32.25
N ARG A 328 -60.58 -0.60 31.14
CA ARG A 328 -61.19 -0.37 29.84
C ARG A 328 -62.29 -1.38 29.54
N CYS A 329 -62.13 -2.60 29.90
CA CYS A 329 -63.14 -3.67 29.79
C CYS A 329 -64.41 -3.26 30.52
N VAL A 330 -64.29 -2.87 31.81
CA VAL A 330 -65.45 -2.45 32.64
C VAL A 330 -66.10 -1.19 32.06
N ASP A 331 -65.31 -0.20 31.60
CA ASP A 331 -65.82 1.04 31.04
C ASP A 331 -66.63 0.83 29.74
N ILE A 332 -66.08 0.02 28.81
CA ILE A 332 -66.75 -0.29 27.53
C ILE A 332 -68.04 -1.09 27.81
N TRP A 333 -67.98 -2.12 28.65
CA TRP A 333 -69.12 -2.92 29.05
C TRP A 333 -70.24 -2.04 29.59
N THR A 334 -69.92 -1.20 30.57
CA THR A 334 -70.90 -0.35 31.26
C THR A 334 -71.55 0.64 30.29
N GLN A 335 -70.77 1.21 29.39
CA GLN A 335 -71.24 2.18 28.42
C GLN A 335 -72.14 1.53 27.36
N GLU A 336 -71.74 0.40 26.79
CA GLU A 336 -72.50 -0.26 25.72
C GLU A 336 -73.79 -0.89 26.25
N PHE A 337 -73.66 -1.74 27.28
CA PHE A 337 -74.81 -2.37 27.87
C PHE A 337 -75.76 -1.37 28.50
N GLY A 338 -75.26 -0.35 29.19
CA GLY A 338 -76.05 0.73 29.76
C GLY A 338 -76.90 1.43 28.74
N THR A 339 -76.35 1.66 27.54
CA THR A 339 -77.11 2.25 26.43
C THR A 339 -78.27 1.39 25.94
N CYS A 340 -77.99 0.06 25.75
CA CYS A 340 -79.01 -0.90 25.36
C CYS A 340 -80.10 -1.05 26.42
N MET A 341 -79.71 -1.10 27.66
CA MET A 341 -80.63 -1.20 28.83
C MET A 341 -81.58 -0.01 28.91
N LEU A 342 -81.06 1.24 28.77
CA LEU A 342 -81.92 2.46 28.77
C LEU A 342 -82.98 2.42 27.66
N GLN A 343 -82.59 1.98 26.46
CA GLN A 343 -83.54 1.85 25.34
C GLN A 343 -84.67 0.86 25.64
N ILE A 344 -84.35 -0.29 26.20
CA ILE A 344 -85.33 -1.31 26.57
C ILE A 344 -86.25 -0.79 27.67
N PHE A 345 -85.74 -0.10 28.73
CA PHE A 345 -86.58 0.52 29.77
C PHE A 345 -87.54 1.54 29.21
N GLU A 346 -87.10 2.42 28.32
CA GLU A 346 -87.98 3.41 27.67
C GLU A 346 -89.07 2.74 26.86
N GLN A 347 -88.74 1.69 26.09
CA GLN A 347 -89.69 0.90 25.33
C GLN A 347 -90.77 0.22 26.24
N VAL A 348 -90.37 -0.40 27.34
CA VAL A 348 -91.28 -1.06 28.29
C VAL A 348 -92.14 -0.04 28.98
N GLN A 349 -91.65 1.13 29.39
CA GLN A 349 -92.38 2.17 30.00
C GLN A 349 -93.48 2.75 29.08
N GLN A 350 -93.24 2.81 27.78
CA GLN A 350 -94.14 3.28 26.79
C GLN A 350 -95.23 2.28 26.40
N THR A 351 -94.92 0.99 26.46
CA THR A 351 -95.77 -0.10 25.92
C THR A 351 -96.55 -0.86 26.94
N LYS A 352 -96.08 -0.93 28.19
CA LYS A 352 -96.69 -1.77 29.25
C LYS A 352 -97.51 -0.96 30.28
N PRO A 353 -98.65 -1.46 30.75
CA PRO A 353 -99.40 -0.77 31.83
C PRO A 353 -98.60 -0.71 33.13
N LEU A 354 -98.85 0.36 33.89
CA LEU A 354 -98.15 0.66 35.19
C LEU A 354 -98.64 -0.31 36.32
N GLN A 355 -99.70 -1.07 36.15
CA GLN A 355 -100.23 -2.01 37.09
C GLN A 355 -100.06 -3.46 36.62
#